data_8af21c814819cd872d6a242ff5b2bda2
#
_entry.id   8af21c814819cd872d6a242ff5b2bda2
#
_cell.length_a   1.000
_cell.length_b   1.000
_cell.length_c   1.000
_cell.angle_alpha   90.00
_cell.angle_beta   90.00
_cell.angle_gamma   90.00
#
_symmetry.space_group_name_H-M   'P 1'
#
loop_
_entity.id
_entity.type
_entity.pdbx_description
1 polymer ?
#
loop_
_entity_poly.entity_id
_entity_poly.type
_entity_poly.pdbx_seq_one_letter_code
_entity_poly.pdbx_strand_id
1 'polypeptide(L)'
;PVRNENRKWKIAAIAAAGLLCVSVVCSAVSLWRVIVMQNQIDQLRLQSGPSTIYYPQTDNENSDLADWSENIEVDPDHNENLLVTVSAVPKEMRDGETAKFVVRSGDQSWECDAENKNGYSGEISVPLVDTFSVYLTLTSTDGEIRNIMVASEYDLKQRFSLEVRAWWENGSFSFNGKTTSASGNVATYIYCGDDSVTPVSGRILLYQNGKQIKEKKIENIETGVGGDVYYYTQVDWRDLEGGLDQYQLKAEITDNYGRVYSSEFFQ
;
A
#
# COMPACT_ATOMS: atom_id res chain seq x y z
N PRO A 1 39.60 -24.07 -54.34
CA PRO A 1 39.48 -23.88 -52.88
C PRO A 1 38.26 -23.11 -52.41
N VAL A 2 37.70 -22.22 -53.26
CA VAL A 2 36.58 -21.29 -52.90
C VAL A 2 35.22 -21.99 -52.64
N ARG A 3 35.00 -23.19 -53.18
CA ARG A 3 33.71 -23.91 -53.06
C ARG A 3 33.41 -24.48 -51.68
N ASN A 4 34.41 -24.65 -50.82
CA ASN A 4 34.24 -25.26 -49.47
C ASN A 4 33.95 -24.24 -48.36
N GLU A 5 34.34 -22.99 -48.52
CA GLU A 5 34.05 -21.92 -47.57
C GLU A 5 32.56 -21.53 -47.56
N ASN A 6 31.93 -21.41 -48.72
CA ASN A 6 30.51 -21.09 -48.86
C ASN A 6 29.61 -22.15 -48.19
N ARG A 7 30.05 -23.39 -48.10
CA ARG A 7 29.29 -24.46 -47.40
C ARG A 7 29.37 -24.32 -45.88
N LYS A 8 30.52 -23.93 -45.33
CA LYS A 8 30.69 -23.69 -43.89
C LYS A 8 29.87 -22.49 -43.42
N TRP A 9 29.83 -21.41 -44.21
CA TRP A 9 29.02 -20.22 -43.88
C TRP A 9 27.53 -20.52 -43.91
N LYS A 10 27.03 -21.32 -44.82
CA LYS A 10 25.63 -21.75 -44.87
C LYS A 10 25.24 -22.59 -43.66
N ILE A 11 26.10 -23.50 -43.23
CA ILE A 11 25.86 -24.34 -42.04
C ILE A 11 25.85 -23.46 -40.77
N ALA A 12 26.79 -22.51 -40.64
CA ALA A 12 26.85 -21.60 -39.53
C ALA A 12 25.60 -20.68 -39.47
N ALA A 13 25.14 -20.19 -40.62
CA ALA A 13 23.91 -19.36 -40.70
C ALA A 13 22.64 -20.15 -40.28
N ILE A 14 22.52 -21.42 -40.73
CA ILE A 14 21.40 -22.29 -40.35
C ILE A 14 21.45 -22.60 -38.84
N ALA A 15 22.62 -22.86 -38.26
CA ALA A 15 22.78 -23.09 -36.82
C ALA A 15 22.44 -21.84 -35.98
N ALA A 16 22.86 -20.66 -36.41
CA ALA A 16 22.54 -19.40 -35.79
C ALA A 16 21.02 -19.08 -35.84
N ALA A 17 20.39 -19.34 -36.99
CA ALA A 17 18.93 -19.17 -37.14
C ALA A 17 18.17 -20.15 -36.24
N GLY A 18 18.62 -21.39 -36.11
CA GLY A 18 18.03 -22.38 -35.19
C GLY A 18 18.13 -21.96 -33.72
N LEU A 19 19.27 -21.43 -33.26
CA LEU A 19 19.46 -20.93 -31.93
C LEU A 19 18.56 -19.71 -31.63
N LEU A 20 18.41 -18.81 -32.59
CA LEU A 20 17.48 -17.66 -32.48
C LEU A 20 16.02 -18.13 -32.34
N CYS A 21 15.60 -19.08 -33.16
CA CYS A 21 14.24 -19.63 -33.04
C CYS A 21 13.99 -20.28 -31.66
N VAL A 22 14.95 -21.03 -31.14
CA VAL A 22 14.83 -21.64 -29.79
C VAL A 22 14.73 -20.56 -28.70
N SER A 23 15.55 -19.51 -28.80
CA SER A 23 15.52 -18.42 -27.79
C SER A 23 14.19 -17.66 -27.81
N VAL A 24 13.61 -17.40 -28.96
CA VAL A 24 12.30 -16.76 -29.12
C VAL A 24 11.18 -17.64 -28.55
N VAL A 25 11.21 -18.94 -28.82
CA VAL A 25 10.23 -19.89 -28.26
C VAL A 25 10.35 -19.97 -26.74
N CYS A 26 11.56 -20.06 -26.19
CA CYS A 26 11.77 -20.07 -24.74
C CYS A 26 11.28 -18.77 -24.07
N SER A 27 11.51 -17.60 -24.68
CA SER A 27 11.03 -16.32 -24.20
C SER A 27 9.49 -16.22 -24.22
N ALA A 28 8.87 -16.71 -25.30
CA ALA A 28 7.41 -16.74 -25.44
C ALA A 28 6.76 -17.66 -24.39
N VAL A 29 7.34 -18.84 -24.13
CA VAL A 29 6.86 -19.77 -23.10
C VAL A 29 7.02 -19.17 -21.69
N SER A 30 8.11 -18.46 -21.42
CA SER A 30 8.34 -17.78 -20.15
C SER A 30 7.33 -16.66 -19.92
N LEU A 31 7.08 -15.82 -20.91
CA LEU A 31 6.06 -14.77 -20.88
C LEU A 31 4.64 -15.36 -20.67
N TRP A 32 4.33 -16.42 -21.37
CA TRP A 32 3.02 -17.09 -21.21
C TRP A 32 2.84 -17.66 -19.78
N ARG A 33 3.89 -18.25 -19.18
CA ARG A 33 3.84 -18.71 -17.78
C ARG A 33 3.64 -17.58 -16.80
N VAL A 34 4.26 -16.42 -17.00
CA VAL A 34 4.07 -15.24 -16.16
C VAL A 34 2.62 -14.74 -16.24
N ILE A 35 2.04 -14.67 -17.44
CA ILE A 35 0.65 -14.26 -17.66
C ILE A 35 -0.33 -15.25 -16.99
N VAL A 36 -0.08 -16.56 -17.15
CA VAL A 36 -0.93 -17.59 -16.50
C VAL A 36 -0.84 -17.52 -14.99
N MET A 37 0.35 -17.29 -14.41
CA MET A 37 0.50 -17.13 -12.95
C MET A 37 -0.16 -15.84 -12.46
N GLN A 38 -0.06 -14.73 -13.18
CA GLN A 38 -0.78 -13.49 -12.85
C GLN A 38 -2.28 -13.70 -12.86
N ASN A 39 -2.83 -14.35 -13.89
CA ASN A 39 -4.27 -14.67 -13.96
C ASN A 39 -4.71 -15.62 -12.82
N GLN A 40 -3.87 -16.55 -12.38
CA GLN A 40 -4.17 -17.42 -11.24
C GLN A 40 -4.15 -16.64 -9.92
N ILE A 41 -3.22 -15.70 -9.75
CA ILE A 41 -3.17 -14.79 -8.59
C ILE A 41 -4.40 -13.90 -8.57
N ASP A 42 -4.79 -13.34 -9.72
CA ASP A 42 -5.99 -12.50 -9.82
C ASP A 42 -7.29 -13.31 -9.59
N GLN A 43 -7.36 -14.56 -10.06
CA GLN A 43 -8.49 -15.43 -9.74
C GLN A 43 -8.54 -15.84 -8.25
N LEU A 44 -7.40 -16.03 -7.62
CA LEU A 44 -7.32 -16.27 -6.18
C LEU A 44 -7.72 -15.03 -5.38
N ARG A 45 -7.37 -13.83 -5.85
CA ARG A 45 -7.82 -12.56 -5.27
C ARG A 45 -9.32 -12.32 -5.44
N LEU A 46 -9.91 -12.72 -6.56
CA LEU A 46 -11.36 -12.60 -6.82
C LEU A 46 -12.18 -13.66 -6.07
N GLN A 47 -11.60 -14.81 -5.72
CA GLN A 47 -12.24 -15.84 -4.89
C GLN A 47 -12.08 -15.58 -3.39
N SER A 48 -11.09 -14.83 -2.98
CA SER A 48 -11.01 -14.24 -1.66
C SER A 48 -11.93 -13.02 -1.71
N GLY A 49 -13.20 -13.18 -1.38
CA GLY A 49 -14.05 -12.08 -0.93
C GLY A 49 -13.32 -11.31 0.18
N PRO A 50 -13.84 -10.16 0.71
CA PRO A 50 -13.13 -9.36 1.70
C PRO A 50 -12.57 -10.33 2.73
N SER A 51 -11.31 -10.66 2.56
CA SER A 51 -10.63 -11.56 3.45
C SER A 51 -10.52 -10.77 4.74
N THR A 52 -11.45 -11.04 5.64
CA THR A 52 -11.06 -11.09 7.03
C THR A 52 -9.80 -11.93 7.00
N ILE A 53 -8.64 -11.29 6.96
CA ILE A 53 -7.36 -11.98 7.08
C ILE A 53 -7.43 -12.61 8.45
N TYR A 54 -7.86 -13.88 8.44
CA TYR A 54 -7.78 -14.72 9.62
C TYR A 54 -6.27 -14.95 9.78
N TYR A 55 -5.62 -14.04 10.54
CA TYR A 55 -4.33 -14.35 11.09
C TYR A 55 -4.55 -15.62 11.89
N PRO A 56 -3.85 -16.72 11.57
CA PRO A 56 -3.92 -17.88 12.45
C PRO A 56 -3.52 -17.31 13.82
N GLN A 57 -4.48 -17.30 14.72
CA GLN A 57 -4.17 -17.28 16.14
C GLN A 57 -3.14 -18.39 16.28
N THR A 58 -1.86 -18.01 16.35
CA THR A 58 -0.81 -18.96 16.66
C THR A 58 -1.28 -19.57 17.96
N ASP A 59 -1.61 -20.87 17.92
CA ASP A 59 -2.00 -21.62 19.10
C ASP A 59 -0.96 -21.33 20.16
N ASN A 60 -1.35 -20.47 21.12
CA ASN A 60 -0.48 -19.92 22.16
C ASN A 60 -0.27 -20.95 23.28
N GLU A 61 -0.07 -22.23 22.94
CA GLU A 61 0.29 -23.23 23.95
C GLU A 61 1.62 -22.91 24.65
N ASN A 62 2.45 -22.03 24.06
CA ASN A 62 3.73 -21.57 24.64
C ASN A 62 3.77 -20.07 24.93
N SER A 63 2.67 -19.32 24.88
CA SER A 63 2.74 -17.90 25.24
C SER A 63 2.84 -17.74 26.76
N ASP A 64 3.68 -16.80 27.21
CA ASP A 64 3.77 -16.41 28.62
C ASP A 64 2.58 -15.54 29.08
N LEU A 65 1.61 -15.34 28.20
CA LEU A 65 0.37 -14.59 28.43
C LEU A 65 -0.80 -15.52 28.77
N ALA A 66 -1.59 -15.17 29.77
CA ALA A 66 -2.87 -15.80 30.08
C ALA A 66 -3.99 -15.19 29.23
N ASP A 67 -3.90 -13.88 28.94
CA ASP A 67 -4.86 -13.13 28.12
C ASP A 67 -4.18 -11.90 27.53
N TRP A 68 -4.67 -11.43 26.36
CA TRP A 68 -4.22 -10.20 25.75
C TRP A 68 -5.24 -9.65 24.75
N SER A 69 -5.20 -8.36 24.52
CA SER A 69 -5.95 -7.70 23.45
C SER A 69 -5.17 -6.51 22.91
N GLU A 70 -5.42 -6.18 21.65
CA GLU A 70 -4.94 -4.95 21.04
C GLU A 70 -6.05 -4.31 20.21
N ASN A 71 -5.97 -3.00 20.09
CA ASN A 71 -6.74 -2.22 19.15
C ASN A 71 -5.81 -1.22 18.47
N ILE A 72 -5.93 -1.08 17.17
CA ILE A 72 -5.12 -0.17 16.38
C ILE A 72 -6.07 0.72 15.58
N GLU A 73 -5.86 2.00 15.71
CA GLU A 73 -6.61 3.02 14.97
C GLU A 73 -5.70 4.17 14.57
N VAL A 74 -6.16 5.03 13.67
CA VAL A 74 -5.42 6.27 13.36
C VAL A 74 -5.47 7.16 14.60
N ASP A 75 -4.30 7.67 15.02
CA ASP A 75 -4.22 8.55 16.20
C ASP A 75 -4.99 9.86 15.93
N PRO A 76 -6.03 10.17 16.71
CA PRO A 76 -6.87 11.35 16.48
C PRO A 76 -6.12 12.68 16.70
N ASP A 77 -5.06 12.66 17.52
CA ASP A 77 -4.25 13.85 17.82
C ASP A 77 -3.07 14.01 16.85
N HIS A 78 -2.65 12.92 16.21
CA HIS A 78 -1.51 12.86 15.28
C HIS A 78 -1.85 11.99 14.08
N ASN A 79 -2.57 12.53 13.10
CA ASN A 79 -3.15 11.80 11.97
C ASN A 79 -2.16 11.02 11.08
N GLU A 80 -0.85 11.27 11.20
CA GLU A 80 0.22 10.49 10.56
C GLU A 80 0.67 9.28 11.40
N ASN A 81 0.09 9.10 12.58
CA ASN A 81 0.42 8.03 13.51
C ASN A 81 -0.75 7.05 13.65
N LEU A 82 -0.43 5.88 14.20
CA LEU A 82 -1.37 4.90 14.72
C LEU A 82 -1.36 4.98 16.26
N LEU A 83 -2.54 4.95 16.86
CA LEU A 83 -2.72 4.74 18.29
C LEU A 83 -2.89 3.23 18.53
N VAL A 84 -1.94 2.63 19.23
CA VAL A 84 -1.94 1.23 19.63
C VAL A 84 -2.37 1.14 21.08
N THR A 85 -3.59 0.68 21.33
CA THR A 85 -4.09 0.37 22.67
C THR A 85 -3.89 -1.11 22.92
N VAL A 86 -3.18 -1.47 23.98
CA VAL A 86 -2.83 -2.86 24.27
C VAL A 86 -3.10 -3.21 25.72
N SER A 87 -3.58 -4.44 25.96
CA SER A 87 -3.64 -5.04 27.29
C SER A 87 -3.06 -6.45 27.26
N ALA A 88 -2.42 -6.87 28.36
CA ALA A 88 -1.83 -8.18 28.48
C ALA A 88 -1.82 -8.64 29.96
N VAL A 89 -2.15 -9.92 30.16
CA VAL A 89 -2.12 -10.57 31.46
C VAL A 89 -1.06 -11.68 31.41
N PRO A 90 0.12 -11.51 32.03
CA PRO A 90 1.12 -12.57 32.10
C PRO A 90 0.61 -13.76 32.91
N LYS A 91 1.02 -14.98 32.54
CA LYS A 91 0.78 -16.21 33.33
C LYS A 91 1.47 -16.17 34.70
N GLU A 92 2.61 -15.50 34.76
CA GLU A 92 3.35 -15.23 36.00
C GLU A 92 3.45 -13.73 36.24
N MET A 93 2.93 -13.25 37.36
CA MET A 93 3.12 -11.89 37.87
C MET A 93 3.93 -11.97 39.17
N ARG A 94 4.96 -11.13 39.29
CA ARG A 94 5.81 -11.07 40.51
C ARG A 94 5.59 -9.74 41.22
N ASP A 95 5.60 -9.79 42.54
CA ASP A 95 5.43 -8.60 43.35
C ASP A 95 6.56 -7.58 43.10
N GLY A 96 6.18 -6.32 42.87
CA GLY A 96 7.12 -5.21 42.68
C GLY A 96 7.72 -5.12 41.26
N GLU A 97 7.27 -5.93 40.30
CA GLU A 97 7.67 -5.74 38.90
C GLU A 97 7.13 -4.41 38.37
N THR A 98 7.94 -3.73 37.57
CA THR A 98 7.50 -2.62 36.72
C THR A 98 7.31 -3.13 35.28
N ALA A 99 6.37 -2.52 34.58
CA ALA A 99 6.01 -2.96 33.24
C ALA A 99 6.01 -1.80 32.24
N LYS A 100 6.44 -2.09 31.01
CA LYS A 100 6.34 -1.19 29.87
C LYS A 100 5.86 -1.95 28.66
N PHE A 101 5.06 -1.30 27.82
CA PHE A 101 4.84 -1.76 26.46
C PHE A 101 5.87 -1.13 25.52
N VAL A 102 6.42 -1.95 24.64
CA VAL A 102 7.40 -1.55 23.65
C VAL A 102 6.92 -2.01 22.26
N VAL A 103 6.68 -1.06 21.36
CA VAL A 103 6.39 -1.33 19.96
C VAL A 103 7.69 -1.22 19.18
N ARG A 104 7.99 -2.20 18.31
CA ARG A 104 9.21 -2.23 17.48
C ARG A 104 8.88 -2.40 16.01
N SER A 105 9.53 -1.59 15.17
CA SER A 105 9.48 -1.69 13.71
C SER A 105 10.87 -1.48 13.14
N GLY A 106 11.49 -2.53 12.61
CA GLY A 106 12.90 -2.49 12.21
C GLY A 106 13.81 -2.06 13.35
N ASP A 107 14.58 -0.99 13.15
CA ASP A 107 15.49 -0.41 14.15
C ASP A 107 14.82 0.65 15.05
N GLN A 108 13.54 0.93 14.85
CA GLN A 108 12.80 1.92 15.63
C GLN A 108 12.02 1.24 16.76
N SER A 109 11.89 1.96 17.89
CA SER A 109 11.05 1.51 19.01
C SER A 109 10.39 2.70 19.72
N TRP A 110 9.18 2.45 20.20
CA TRP A 110 8.37 3.38 21.00
C TRP A 110 7.93 2.65 22.25
N GLU A 111 7.84 3.35 23.37
CA GLU A 111 7.48 2.75 24.64
C GLU A 111 6.50 3.61 25.41
N CYS A 112 5.69 2.96 26.26
CA CYS A 112 4.92 3.61 27.31
C CYS A 112 4.99 2.78 28.60
N ASP A 113 4.85 3.45 29.74
CA ASP A 113 4.69 2.77 31.01
C ASP A 113 3.32 2.07 31.04
N ALA A 114 3.29 0.83 31.52
CA ALA A 114 2.07 0.04 31.60
C ALA A 114 1.36 0.27 32.94
N GLU A 115 0.04 0.53 32.88
CA GLU A 115 -0.79 0.59 34.08
C GLU A 115 -1.17 -0.83 34.53
N ASN A 116 -1.02 -1.11 35.82
CA ASN A 116 -1.44 -2.39 36.41
C ASN A 116 -2.87 -2.31 36.98
N LYS A 117 -3.84 -2.92 36.28
CA LYS A 117 -5.25 -3.03 36.67
C LYS A 117 -5.77 -4.44 36.40
N ASN A 118 -5.36 -5.43 37.18
CA ASN A 118 -5.63 -6.87 36.91
C ASN A 118 -4.98 -7.39 35.58
N GLY A 119 -3.77 -6.95 35.32
CA GLY A 119 -3.02 -7.08 34.10
C GLY A 119 -2.41 -5.74 33.72
N TYR A 120 -1.70 -5.67 32.63
CA TYR A 120 -1.05 -4.46 32.18
C TYR A 120 -1.79 -3.88 30.99
N SER A 121 -1.98 -2.57 30.95
CA SER A 121 -2.56 -1.84 29.83
C SER A 121 -1.78 -0.58 29.51
N GLY A 122 -1.80 -0.15 28.26
CA GLY A 122 -1.13 1.06 27.80
C GLY A 122 -1.59 1.50 26.42
N GLU A 123 -1.26 2.75 26.09
CA GLU A 123 -1.52 3.36 24.78
C GLU A 123 -0.23 3.97 24.24
N ILE A 124 0.08 3.70 22.97
CA ILE A 124 1.30 4.15 22.33
C ILE A 124 0.96 4.73 20.96
N SER A 125 1.33 6.00 20.74
CA SER A 125 1.28 6.62 19.42
C SER A 125 2.55 6.28 18.66
N VAL A 126 2.42 5.62 17.50
CA VAL A 126 3.54 5.22 16.65
C VAL A 126 3.33 5.75 15.22
N PRO A 127 4.36 6.19 14.50
CA PRO A 127 4.23 6.56 13.09
C PRO A 127 3.61 5.43 12.28
N LEU A 128 2.87 5.76 11.22
CA LEU A 128 2.29 4.77 10.30
C LEU A 128 3.42 4.02 9.57
N VAL A 129 3.83 2.90 10.14
CA VAL A 129 4.80 1.95 9.58
C VAL A 129 4.07 0.79 8.93
N ASP A 130 4.77 -0.03 8.14
CA ASP A 130 4.15 -1.14 7.45
C ASP A 130 3.94 -2.37 8.35
N THR A 131 4.89 -2.58 9.26
CA THR A 131 4.86 -3.71 10.22
C THR A 131 5.36 -3.27 11.57
N PHE A 132 4.82 -3.84 12.64
CA PHE A 132 5.43 -3.74 13.95
C PHE A 132 5.14 -4.99 14.81
N SER A 133 5.89 -5.11 15.93
CA SER A 133 5.60 -6.08 16.99
C SER A 133 5.51 -5.37 18.33
N VAL A 134 4.57 -5.81 19.16
CA VAL A 134 4.31 -5.28 20.51
C VAL A 134 4.86 -6.25 21.54
N TYR A 135 5.63 -5.73 22.48
CA TYR A 135 6.21 -6.48 23.59
C TYR A 135 5.76 -5.88 24.93
N LEU A 136 5.44 -6.75 25.87
CA LEU A 136 5.37 -6.41 27.29
C LEU A 136 6.75 -6.67 27.91
N THR A 137 7.41 -5.63 28.38
CA THR A 137 8.70 -5.70 29.07
C THR A 137 8.47 -5.58 30.56
N LEU A 138 8.75 -6.63 31.33
CA LEU A 138 8.65 -6.69 32.76
C LEU A 138 10.04 -6.61 33.39
N THR A 139 10.21 -5.74 34.38
CA THR A 139 11.47 -5.59 35.11
C THR A 139 11.20 -5.85 36.60
N SER A 140 11.82 -6.88 37.13
CA SER A 140 11.71 -7.25 38.53
C SER A 140 12.56 -6.33 39.42
N THR A 141 12.34 -6.40 40.72
CA THR A 141 13.04 -5.58 41.73
C THR A 141 14.55 -5.85 41.80
N ASP A 142 15.02 -7.03 41.39
CA ASP A 142 16.44 -7.40 41.27
C ASP A 142 17.06 -7.04 39.93
N GLY A 143 16.29 -6.47 38.99
CA GLY A 143 16.73 -6.00 37.71
C GLY A 143 16.68 -7.07 36.59
N GLU A 144 16.08 -8.24 36.85
CA GLU A 144 15.80 -9.21 35.78
C GLU A 144 14.78 -8.63 34.80
N ILE A 145 15.03 -8.75 33.49
CA ILE A 145 14.14 -8.26 32.43
C ILE A 145 13.55 -9.45 31.68
N ARG A 146 12.22 -9.48 31.58
CA ARG A 146 11.46 -10.42 30.74
C ARG A 146 10.77 -9.65 29.63
N ASN A 147 10.92 -10.12 28.38
CA ASN A 147 10.21 -9.59 27.23
C ASN A 147 9.23 -10.64 26.72
N ILE A 148 7.96 -10.30 26.73
CA ILE A 148 6.87 -11.17 26.27
C ILE A 148 6.29 -10.54 25.01
N MET A 149 6.29 -11.26 23.89
CA MET A 149 5.64 -10.78 22.67
C MET A 149 4.13 -10.86 22.85
N VAL A 150 3.45 -9.73 22.65
CA VAL A 150 1.99 -9.62 22.75
C VAL A 150 1.34 -9.83 21.40
N ALA A 151 1.82 -9.09 20.37
CA ALA A 151 1.24 -9.10 19.05
C ALA A 151 2.28 -8.78 17.97
N SER A 152 1.94 -9.10 16.73
CA SER A 152 2.70 -8.68 15.54
C SER A 152 1.73 -8.34 14.42
N GLU A 153 1.88 -7.15 13.85
CA GLU A 153 0.99 -6.58 12.84
C GLU A 153 1.73 -6.31 11.54
N TYR A 154 1.02 -6.50 10.42
CA TYR A 154 1.53 -6.41 9.07
C TYR A 154 0.58 -5.63 8.18
N ASP A 155 1.08 -5.13 7.05
CA ASP A 155 0.31 -4.43 6.01
C ASP A 155 -0.44 -3.18 6.54
N LEU A 156 0.09 -2.54 7.60
CA LEU A 156 -0.57 -1.43 8.28
C LEU A 156 -0.74 -0.21 7.39
N LYS A 157 0.22 0.06 6.50
CA LYS A 157 0.08 1.14 5.52
C LYS A 157 -1.09 0.88 4.57
N GLN A 158 -1.25 -0.36 4.11
CA GLN A 158 -2.37 -0.72 3.25
C GLN A 158 -3.71 -0.66 4.00
N ARG A 159 -3.72 -1.02 5.29
CA ARG A 159 -4.92 -0.98 6.13
C ARG A 159 -5.35 0.46 6.43
N PHE A 160 -4.42 1.32 6.81
CA PHE A 160 -4.70 2.67 7.33
C PHE A 160 -4.32 3.82 6.38
N SER A 161 -4.12 3.55 5.08
CA SER A 161 -3.94 4.58 4.06
C SER A 161 -4.85 4.34 2.87
N LEU A 162 -5.22 5.41 2.15
CA LEU A 162 -5.89 5.27 0.87
C LEU A 162 -4.88 4.92 -0.22
N GLU A 163 -5.15 3.88 -0.99
CA GLU A 163 -4.52 3.67 -2.29
C GLU A 163 -5.32 4.43 -3.34
N VAL A 164 -4.68 5.36 -4.04
CA VAL A 164 -5.30 6.18 -5.07
C VAL A 164 -4.65 5.88 -6.41
N ARG A 165 -5.45 5.52 -7.41
CA ARG A 165 -5.03 5.37 -8.81
C ARG A 165 -5.93 6.18 -9.70
N ALA A 166 -5.38 6.78 -10.75
CA ALA A 166 -6.18 7.54 -11.71
C ALA A 166 -5.66 7.34 -13.13
N TRP A 167 -6.58 7.32 -14.11
CA TRP A 167 -6.28 7.15 -15.53
C TRP A 167 -7.37 7.76 -16.41
N TRP A 168 -7.04 7.92 -17.70
CA TRP A 168 -8.05 8.25 -18.68
C TRP A 168 -8.93 7.03 -18.98
N GLU A 169 -10.22 7.13 -18.68
CA GLU A 169 -11.21 6.12 -19.10
C GLU A 169 -11.54 6.27 -20.58
N ASN A 170 -11.92 7.46 -20.98
CA ASN A 170 -12.10 7.83 -22.38
C ASN A 170 -11.77 9.30 -22.54
N GLY A 171 -10.52 9.56 -22.89
CA GLY A 171 -10.01 10.92 -23.03
C GLY A 171 -8.51 10.91 -23.22
N SER A 172 -7.96 12.08 -23.44
CA SER A 172 -6.52 12.23 -23.61
C SER A 172 -6.12 13.71 -23.61
N PHE A 173 -4.81 13.91 -23.60
CA PHE A 173 -4.25 15.15 -24.11
C PHE A 173 -4.21 15.12 -25.65
N SER A 174 -4.48 16.26 -26.26
CA SER A 174 -4.33 16.49 -27.70
C SER A 174 -3.60 17.80 -27.98
N PHE A 175 -2.79 17.84 -29.04
CA PHE A 175 -2.04 19.01 -29.46
C PHE A 175 -2.31 19.33 -30.91
N ASN A 176 -2.69 20.56 -31.23
CA ASN A 176 -3.03 20.99 -32.59
C ASN A 176 -1.89 21.73 -33.31
N GLY A 177 -0.65 21.64 -32.79
CA GLY A 177 0.52 22.37 -33.30
C GLY A 177 0.72 23.76 -32.68
N LYS A 178 -0.22 24.25 -31.88
CA LYS A 178 -0.14 25.55 -31.21
C LYS A 178 -0.56 25.48 -29.75
N THR A 179 -1.68 24.83 -29.47
CA THR A 179 -2.24 24.68 -28.11
C THR A 179 -2.51 23.24 -27.78
N THR A 180 -2.48 22.92 -26.52
CA THR A 180 -2.85 21.64 -25.93
C THR A 180 -4.28 21.70 -25.39
N SER A 181 -4.97 20.58 -25.42
CA SER A 181 -6.25 20.38 -24.75
C SER A 181 -6.22 19.09 -23.97
N ALA A 182 -6.86 19.08 -22.79
CA ALA A 182 -7.08 17.89 -21.97
C ALA A 182 -8.58 17.69 -21.82
N SER A 183 -9.13 16.65 -22.45
CA SER A 183 -10.59 16.45 -22.41
C SER A 183 -10.97 14.97 -22.38
N GLY A 184 -12.04 14.66 -21.66
CA GLY A 184 -12.59 13.32 -21.49
C GLY A 184 -12.90 12.97 -20.05
N ASN A 185 -13.16 11.68 -19.78
CA ASN A 185 -13.43 11.18 -18.45
C ASN A 185 -12.14 10.63 -17.81
N VAL A 186 -11.90 11.07 -16.60
CA VAL A 186 -10.88 10.53 -15.71
C VAL A 186 -11.57 9.57 -14.75
N ALA A 187 -11.09 8.32 -14.70
CA ALA A 187 -11.44 7.37 -13.67
C ALA A 187 -10.47 7.52 -12.49
N THR A 188 -11.00 7.59 -11.28
CA THR A 188 -10.24 7.58 -10.04
C THR A 188 -10.69 6.40 -9.20
N TYR A 189 -9.76 5.49 -8.92
CA TYR A 189 -9.94 4.35 -8.05
C TYR A 189 -9.36 4.67 -6.68
N ILE A 190 -10.12 4.34 -5.64
CA ILE A 190 -9.73 4.51 -4.24
C ILE A 190 -9.96 3.18 -3.54
N TYR A 191 -8.97 2.73 -2.80
CA TYR A 191 -9.07 1.56 -1.93
C TYR A 191 -8.55 1.89 -0.53
N CYS A 192 -9.21 1.37 0.49
CA CYS A 192 -8.71 1.32 1.85
C CYS A 192 -9.04 -0.02 2.49
N GLY A 193 -8.08 -0.59 3.21
CA GLY A 193 -8.23 -1.88 3.89
C GLY A 193 -8.98 -1.81 5.23
N ASP A 194 -9.18 -0.61 5.78
CA ASP A 194 -9.88 -0.38 7.06
C ASP A 194 -11.03 0.61 6.88
N ASP A 195 -12.22 0.25 7.34
CA ASP A 195 -13.44 1.06 7.20
C ASP A 195 -13.39 2.37 8.00
N SER A 196 -12.46 2.52 8.94
CA SER A 196 -12.26 3.78 9.68
C SER A 196 -11.62 4.87 8.84
N VAL A 197 -10.92 4.51 7.74
CA VAL A 197 -10.27 5.45 6.82
C VAL A 197 -11.10 5.56 5.55
N THR A 198 -11.73 6.70 5.34
CA THR A 198 -12.65 6.92 4.22
C THR A 198 -12.32 8.19 3.47
N PRO A 199 -12.53 8.24 2.14
CA PRO A 199 -12.37 9.46 1.37
C PRO A 199 -13.47 10.46 1.74
N VAL A 200 -13.11 11.74 1.85
CA VAL A 200 -14.10 12.83 2.11
C VAL A 200 -14.13 13.87 1.01
N SER A 201 -13.04 14.03 0.27
CA SER A 201 -12.97 14.94 -0.86
C SER A 201 -11.91 14.53 -1.87
N GLY A 202 -12.06 14.99 -3.11
CA GLY A 202 -11.06 14.73 -4.13
C GLY A 202 -11.10 15.74 -5.26
N ARG A 203 -9.99 15.83 -5.99
CA ARG A 203 -9.84 16.73 -7.13
C ARG A 203 -8.87 16.18 -8.17
N ILE A 204 -9.13 16.51 -9.42
CA ILE A 204 -8.22 16.32 -10.54
C ILE A 204 -7.47 17.64 -10.76
N LEU A 205 -6.17 17.60 -10.79
CA LEU A 205 -5.28 18.75 -10.92
C LEU A 205 -4.53 18.68 -12.25
N LEU A 206 -4.44 19.82 -12.94
CA LEU A 206 -3.58 19.99 -14.11
C LEU A 206 -2.38 20.84 -13.73
N TYR A 207 -1.20 20.33 -13.98
CA TYR A 207 0.06 21.03 -13.81
C TYR A 207 0.66 21.36 -15.18
N GLN A 208 1.30 22.52 -15.26
CA GLN A 208 2.16 22.92 -16.38
C GLN A 208 3.54 23.27 -15.83
N ASN A 209 4.59 22.60 -16.30
CA ASN A 209 5.96 22.79 -15.83
C ASN A 209 6.09 22.76 -14.29
N GLY A 210 5.37 21.81 -13.64
CA GLY A 210 5.35 21.63 -12.19
C GLY A 210 4.47 22.62 -11.41
N LYS A 211 3.80 23.59 -12.10
CA LYS A 211 2.89 24.54 -11.47
C LYS A 211 1.45 24.16 -11.73
N GLN A 212 0.62 24.04 -10.70
CA GLN A 212 -0.81 23.84 -10.83
C GLN A 212 -1.47 25.02 -11.55
N ILE A 213 -2.23 24.76 -12.60
CA ILE A 213 -2.91 25.77 -13.41
C ILE A 213 -4.42 25.59 -13.48
N LYS A 214 -4.93 24.35 -13.31
CA LYS A 214 -6.37 24.04 -13.29
C LYS A 214 -6.66 22.98 -12.24
N GLU A 215 -7.92 22.98 -11.79
CA GLU A 215 -8.46 21.91 -10.96
C GLU A 215 -9.92 21.61 -11.32
N LYS A 216 -10.34 20.38 -11.04
CA LYS A 216 -11.73 19.94 -11.14
C LYS A 216 -12.04 19.05 -9.94
N LYS A 217 -13.07 19.42 -9.18
CA LYS A 217 -13.54 18.61 -8.05
C LYS A 217 -14.10 17.27 -8.54
N ILE A 218 -13.81 16.21 -7.81
CA ILE A 218 -14.48 14.92 -7.97
C ILE A 218 -15.81 15.02 -7.23
N GLU A 219 -16.90 14.87 -7.97
CA GLU A 219 -18.25 14.98 -7.40
C GLU A 219 -18.69 13.66 -6.76
N ASN A 220 -19.61 13.75 -5.80
CA ASN A 220 -20.29 12.61 -5.16
C ASN A 220 -19.33 11.60 -4.50
N ILE A 221 -18.25 12.08 -3.89
CA ILE A 221 -17.47 11.22 -3.01
C ILE A 221 -18.35 10.88 -1.81
N GLU A 222 -18.67 9.60 -1.67
CA GLU A 222 -19.46 9.08 -0.57
C GLU A 222 -18.55 8.92 0.65
N THR A 223 -18.88 9.61 1.73
CA THR A 223 -18.14 9.48 3.00
C THR A 223 -18.58 8.22 3.74
N GLY A 224 -17.64 7.52 4.39
CA GLY A 224 -17.95 6.33 5.17
C GLY A 224 -18.08 5.04 4.37
N VAL A 225 -17.69 5.04 3.10
CA VAL A 225 -17.61 3.83 2.28
C VAL A 225 -16.15 3.39 2.22
N GLY A 226 -15.85 2.26 2.85
CA GLY A 226 -14.57 1.55 2.73
C GLY A 226 -14.54 0.64 1.51
N GLY A 227 -13.37 0.05 1.23
CA GLY A 227 -13.18 -0.90 0.14
C GLY A 227 -12.92 -0.24 -1.21
N ASP A 228 -13.32 -0.92 -2.29
CA ASP A 228 -13.06 -0.52 -3.67
C ASP A 228 -14.11 0.47 -4.19
N VAL A 229 -13.71 1.70 -4.50
CA VAL A 229 -14.62 2.72 -5.03
C VAL A 229 -14.06 3.37 -6.29
N TYR A 230 -14.94 3.61 -7.28
CA TYR A 230 -14.61 4.26 -8.54
C TYR A 230 -15.39 5.53 -8.74
N TYR A 231 -14.71 6.62 -9.08
CA TYR A 231 -15.31 7.91 -9.43
C TYR A 231 -14.92 8.30 -10.84
N TYR A 232 -15.87 8.88 -11.57
CA TYR A 232 -15.64 9.36 -12.93
C TYR A 232 -15.81 10.87 -12.97
N THR A 233 -14.77 11.57 -13.42
CA THR A 233 -14.75 13.03 -13.49
C THR A 233 -14.51 13.49 -14.90
N GLN A 234 -15.47 14.23 -15.47
CA GLN A 234 -15.28 14.83 -16.79
C GLN A 234 -14.45 16.11 -16.67
N VAL A 235 -13.37 16.17 -17.42
CA VAL A 235 -12.54 17.36 -17.61
C VAL A 235 -12.66 17.85 -19.06
N ASP A 236 -12.59 19.18 -19.25
CA ASP A 236 -12.57 19.82 -20.56
C ASP A 236 -11.77 21.13 -20.43
N TRP A 237 -10.46 21.03 -20.59
CA TRP A 237 -9.54 22.16 -20.53
C TRP A 237 -8.92 22.37 -21.91
N ARG A 238 -9.26 23.50 -22.54
CA ARG A 238 -8.88 23.83 -23.91
C ARG A 238 -7.94 25.01 -23.94
N ASP A 239 -7.28 25.19 -25.11
CA ASP A 239 -6.44 26.34 -25.43
C ASP A 239 -5.30 26.57 -24.43
N LEU A 240 -4.75 25.49 -23.92
CA LEU A 240 -3.59 25.50 -23.04
C LEU A 240 -2.31 25.79 -23.87
N GLU A 241 -1.52 26.76 -23.44
CA GLU A 241 -0.33 27.19 -24.18
C GLU A 241 0.80 26.13 -24.07
N GLY A 242 1.42 25.76 -25.19
CA GLY A 242 2.60 24.86 -25.25
C GLY A 242 2.29 23.42 -25.59
N GLY A 243 3.35 22.59 -25.62
CA GLY A 243 3.31 21.18 -26.03
C GLY A 243 2.85 20.24 -24.91
N LEU A 244 2.58 18.98 -25.30
CA LEU A 244 2.06 17.93 -24.40
C LEU A 244 3.00 17.62 -23.23
N ASP A 245 4.29 17.69 -23.46
CA ASP A 245 5.38 17.37 -22.52
C ASP A 245 5.43 18.30 -21.32
N GLN A 246 4.75 19.45 -21.39
CA GLN A 246 4.69 20.42 -20.30
C GLN A 246 3.58 20.10 -19.28
N TYR A 247 2.66 19.18 -19.62
CA TYR A 247 1.47 18.96 -18.82
C TYR A 247 1.49 17.62 -18.08
N GLN A 248 1.01 17.65 -16.85
CA GLN A 248 0.83 16.48 -16.00
C GLN A 248 -0.51 16.57 -15.30
N LEU A 249 -1.25 15.45 -15.26
CA LEU A 249 -2.43 15.30 -14.42
C LEU A 249 -2.07 14.59 -13.13
N LYS A 250 -2.75 14.99 -12.03
CA LYS A 250 -2.74 14.31 -10.75
C LYS A 250 -4.17 14.20 -10.24
N ALA A 251 -4.48 13.10 -9.57
CA ALA A 251 -5.64 13.02 -8.70
C ALA A 251 -5.17 13.19 -7.25
N GLU A 252 -5.87 14.00 -6.48
CA GLU A 252 -5.68 14.12 -5.03
C GLU A 252 -6.96 13.77 -4.31
N ILE A 253 -6.85 12.93 -3.28
CA ILE A 253 -7.95 12.52 -2.41
C ILE A 253 -7.57 12.87 -0.98
N THR A 254 -8.50 13.43 -0.24
CA THR A 254 -8.35 13.68 1.20
C THR A 254 -9.22 12.71 1.96
N ASP A 255 -8.68 12.09 3.00
CA ASP A 255 -9.42 11.20 3.88
C ASP A 255 -10.10 11.95 5.05
N ASN A 256 -10.86 11.21 5.86
CA ASN A 256 -11.57 11.74 7.03
C ASN A 256 -10.63 12.23 8.17
N TYR A 257 -9.34 11.91 8.12
CA TYR A 257 -8.31 12.41 9.03
C TYR A 257 -7.57 13.64 8.46
N GLY A 258 -7.93 14.07 7.25
CA GLY A 258 -7.31 15.23 6.58
C GLY A 258 -6.00 14.92 5.86
N ARG A 259 -5.59 13.65 5.75
CA ARG A 259 -4.40 13.24 5.01
C ARG A 259 -4.69 13.30 3.50
N VAL A 260 -3.70 13.73 2.72
CA VAL A 260 -3.82 13.89 1.27
C VAL A 260 -3.00 12.83 0.55
N TYR A 261 -3.66 12.09 -0.33
CA TYR A 261 -3.07 11.06 -1.18
C TYR A 261 -3.12 11.49 -2.64
N SER A 262 -2.04 11.28 -3.37
CA SER A 262 -1.97 11.69 -4.77
C SER A 262 -1.54 10.55 -5.69
N SER A 263 -2.14 10.52 -6.87
CA SER A 263 -1.76 9.62 -7.96
C SER A 263 -1.45 10.42 -9.21
N GLU A 264 -0.29 10.17 -9.81
CA GLU A 264 0.08 10.72 -11.10
C GLU A 264 -0.50 9.85 -12.23
N PHE A 265 -0.97 10.50 -13.30
CA PHE A 265 -1.41 9.79 -14.48
C PHE A 265 -0.21 9.46 -15.34
N PHE A 266 -0.07 8.20 -15.70
CA PHE A 266 0.81 7.82 -16.80
C PHE A 266 0.14 8.23 -18.12
N GLN A 267 0.87 8.95 -18.93
CA GLN A 267 0.46 9.34 -20.30
C GLN A 267 0.49 8.14 -21.23
#